data_1da169a444dab33aecd053fb13461768
#
_entry.id   1da169a444dab33aecd053fb13461768
#
_cell.length_a   1.000
_cell.length_b   1.000
_cell.length_c   1.000
_cell.angle_alpha   90.00
_cell.angle_beta   90.00
_cell.angle_gamma   90.00
#
_symmetry.space_group_name_H-M   'P 1'
#
loop_
_entity.id
_entity.type
_entity.pdbx_description
1 polymer ?
#
loop_
_entity_poly.entity_id
_entity_poly.type
_entity_poly.pdbx_seq_one_letter_code
_entity_poly.pdbx_strand_id
1 'polypeptide(L)'
;LYSAKILDSIKNASKYGVFAESPSFDLSKIMSRKDKTVKMLTGGVKMTVNSYGVTIVEKEAFVEGEENGLIRIVCDGEAYFVKYLLVCTGSDTVIPPIPGLSGVSYWTSKEALEIKELPKTLVIIGGGVIGMEFASFFNSMGVKVHVVEMMPEILGVMDKETSGMLRAEYAKRGVTFYLNTKVVEVNAHGVVIEKEGKVSLLKRRKSCLV
;
A
#
# COMPACT_ATOMS: atom_id res chain seq x y z
N LEU A 1 -10.23 0.12 2.01
CA LEU A 1 -11.03 0.68 0.92
C LEU A 1 -12.54 0.61 1.20
N TYR A 2 -13.11 -0.55 1.61
CA TYR A 2 -14.56 -0.68 1.78
C TYR A 2 -15.16 0.30 2.80
N SER A 3 -14.53 0.49 3.96
CA SER A 3 -14.97 1.48 4.96
C SER A 3 -14.93 2.93 4.43
N ALA A 4 -13.91 3.24 3.61
CA ALA A 4 -13.82 4.54 2.94
C ALA A 4 -14.97 4.74 1.93
N LYS A 5 -15.27 3.71 1.14
CA LYS A 5 -16.40 3.72 0.20
C LYS A 5 -17.73 3.97 0.91
N ILE A 6 -17.97 3.31 2.06
CA ILE A 6 -19.19 3.53 2.85
C ILE A 6 -19.27 4.97 3.34
N LEU A 7 -18.17 5.50 3.89
CA LEU A 7 -18.11 6.89 4.35
C LEU A 7 -18.40 7.90 3.21
N ASP A 8 -17.80 7.69 2.04
CA ASP A 8 -18.04 8.52 0.86
C ASP A 8 -19.50 8.41 0.38
N SER A 9 -20.09 7.21 0.41
CA SER A 9 -21.50 7.01 0.06
C SER A 9 -22.41 7.80 0.98
N ILE A 10 -22.14 7.78 2.29
CA ILE A 10 -22.93 8.55 3.27
C ILE A 10 -22.75 10.06 3.04
N LYS A 11 -21.51 10.53 2.85
CA LYS A 11 -21.24 11.96 2.57
C LYS A 11 -21.92 12.48 1.30
N ASN A 12 -22.13 11.61 0.30
CA ASN A 12 -22.75 11.96 -0.97
C ASN A 12 -24.23 11.53 -1.07
N ALA A 13 -24.82 11.00 -0.02
CA ALA A 13 -26.18 10.43 -0.03
C ALA A 13 -27.26 11.45 -0.40
N SER A 14 -27.04 12.75 -0.10
CA SER A 14 -27.97 13.84 -0.44
C SER A 14 -28.24 13.96 -1.94
N LYS A 15 -27.30 13.57 -2.80
CA LYS A 15 -27.48 13.50 -4.27
C LYS A 15 -28.61 12.55 -4.70
N TYR A 16 -28.97 11.61 -3.80
CA TYR A 16 -30.00 10.60 -4.02
C TYR A 16 -31.24 10.80 -3.13
N GLY A 17 -31.34 12.00 -2.51
CA GLY A 17 -32.47 12.32 -1.61
C GLY A 17 -32.37 11.67 -0.23
N VAL A 18 -31.22 11.10 0.13
CA VAL A 18 -30.97 10.50 1.44
C VAL A 18 -30.07 11.43 2.24
N PHE A 19 -30.47 11.75 3.46
CA PHE A 19 -29.77 12.72 4.30
C PHE A 19 -29.17 12.00 5.51
N ALA A 20 -27.91 12.31 5.80
CA ALA A 20 -27.22 11.84 7.01
C ALA A 20 -26.53 13.03 7.67
N GLU A 21 -26.81 13.22 8.95
CA GLU A 21 -26.20 14.29 9.73
C GLU A 21 -24.80 13.87 10.20
N SER A 22 -23.81 14.74 9.98
CA SER A 22 -22.45 14.65 10.53
C SER A 22 -21.81 13.24 10.47
N PRO A 23 -21.63 12.63 9.29
CA PRO A 23 -21.07 11.31 9.19
C PRO A 23 -19.64 11.29 9.79
N SER A 24 -19.41 10.38 10.72
CA SER A 24 -18.13 10.21 11.41
C SER A 24 -17.64 8.78 11.25
N PHE A 25 -16.38 8.55 11.62
CA PHE A 25 -15.76 7.23 11.62
C PHE A 25 -14.83 7.08 12.83
N ASP A 26 -14.56 5.81 13.16
CA ASP A 26 -13.61 5.41 14.17
C ASP A 26 -12.51 4.58 13.49
N LEU A 27 -11.29 5.15 13.42
CA LEU A 27 -10.16 4.52 12.77
C LEU A 27 -9.80 3.18 13.43
N SER A 28 -9.90 3.09 14.76
CA SER A 28 -9.54 1.86 15.48
C SER A 28 -10.49 0.72 15.13
N LYS A 29 -11.78 1.01 14.96
CA LYS A 29 -12.77 0.03 14.49
C LYS A 29 -12.55 -0.38 13.05
N ILE A 30 -12.13 0.55 12.17
CA ILE A 30 -11.76 0.24 10.78
C ILE A 30 -10.56 -0.71 10.75
N MET A 31 -9.52 -0.45 11.53
CA MET A 31 -8.33 -1.29 11.61
C MET A 31 -8.66 -2.66 12.21
N SER A 32 -9.40 -2.72 13.32
CA SER A 32 -9.84 -3.97 13.93
C SER A 32 -10.67 -4.83 12.97
N ARG A 33 -11.55 -4.20 12.16
CA ARG A 33 -12.30 -4.92 11.13
C ARG A 33 -11.37 -5.50 10.06
N LYS A 34 -10.34 -4.75 9.62
CA LYS A 34 -9.31 -5.23 8.68
C LYS A 34 -8.60 -6.46 9.28
N ASP A 35 -8.11 -6.37 10.52
CA ASP A 35 -7.38 -7.45 11.19
C ASP A 35 -8.25 -8.72 11.33
N LYS A 36 -9.51 -8.55 11.70
CA LYS A 36 -10.47 -9.68 11.77
C LYS A 36 -10.65 -10.34 10.39
N THR A 37 -10.74 -9.54 9.32
CA THR A 37 -10.90 -10.07 7.97
C THR A 37 -9.64 -10.82 7.52
N VAL A 38 -8.46 -10.27 7.76
CA VAL A 38 -7.17 -10.92 7.44
C VAL A 38 -7.06 -12.25 8.21
N LYS A 39 -7.32 -12.25 9.53
CA LYS A 39 -7.27 -13.46 10.36
C LYS A 39 -8.25 -14.54 9.87
N MET A 40 -9.44 -14.16 9.47
CA MET A 40 -10.43 -15.09 8.94
C MET A 40 -9.96 -15.72 7.61
N LEU A 41 -9.45 -14.91 6.69
CA LEU A 41 -8.97 -15.38 5.38
C LEU A 41 -7.74 -16.27 5.51
N THR A 42 -6.74 -15.86 6.28
CA THR A 42 -5.52 -16.65 6.50
C THR A 42 -5.83 -17.97 7.23
N GLY A 43 -6.73 -17.92 8.22
CA GLY A 43 -7.22 -19.12 8.90
C GLY A 43 -7.94 -20.08 7.96
N GLY A 44 -8.77 -19.55 7.06
CA GLY A 44 -9.47 -20.34 6.04
C GLY A 44 -8.49 -21.03 5.06
N VAL A 45 -7.47 -20.32 4.60
CA VAL A 45 -6.40 -20.91 3.77
C VAL A 45 -5.70 -22.04 4.51
N LYS A 46 -5.30 -21.83 5.77
CA LYS A 46 -4.64 -22.86 6.59
C LYS A 46 -5.53 -24.11 6.78
N MET A 47 -6.80 -23.92 7.06
CA MET A 47 -7.76 -25.02 7.17
C MET A 47 -7.90 -25.80 5.86
N THR A 48 -7.99 -25.11 4.73
CA THR A 48 -8.08 -25.72 3.41
C THR A 48 -6.85 -26.55 3.10
N VAL A 49 -5.65 -25.99 3.29
CA VAL A 49 -4.38 -26.69 3.06
C VAL A 49 -4.30 -27.97 3.92
N ASN A 50 -4.62 -27.86 5.20
CA ASN A 50 -4.63 -29.02 6.11
C ASN A 50 -5.65 -30.10 5.70
N SER A 51 -6.81 -29.71 5.15
CA SER A 51 -7.85 -30.67 4.72
C SER A 51 -7.40 -31.55 3.53
N TYR A 52 -6.40 -31.09 2.78
CA TYR A 52 -5.75 -31.88 1.72
C TYR A 52 -4.57 -32.71 2.23
N GLY A 53 -4.34 -32.80 3.54
CA GLY A 53 -3.24 -33.58 4.12
C GLY A 53 -1.84 -32.99 3.90
N VAL A 54 -1.78 -31.69 3.57
CA VAL A 54 -0.48 -31.00 3.36
C VAL A 54 0.13 -30.64 4.72
N THR A 55 1.39 -30.99 4.91
CA THR A 55 2.16 -30.59 6.09
C THR A 55 2.58 -29.13 5.96
N ILE A 56 2.26 -28.30 6.93
CA ILE A 56 2.66 -26.91 6.99
C ILE A 56 3.80 -26.76 8.00
N VAL A 57 4.96 -26.29 7.56
CA VAL A 57 6.11 -25.97 8.41
C VAL A 57 6.26 -24.45 8.43
N GLU A 58 5.90 -23.81 9.54
CA GLU A 58 5.95 -22.34 9.71
C GLU A 58 7.35 -21.91 10.19
N LYS A 59 8.37 -22.14 9.35
CA LYS A 59 9.78 -21.87 9.64
C LYS A 59 10.47 -21.30 8.42
N GLU A 60 11.60 -20.66 8.65
CA GLU A 60 12.49 -20.25 7.57
C GLU A 60 13.11 -21.47 6.90
N ALA A 61 13.10 -21.51 5.57
CA ALA A 61 13.57 -22.64 4.79
C ALA A 61 14.77 -22.24 3.92
N PHE A 62 15.79 -23.07 3.93
CA PHE A 62 17.00 -22.93 3.11
C PHE A 62 17.10 -24.09 2.13
N VAL A 63 17.29 -23.79 0.85
CA VAL A 63 17.57 -24.79 -0.18
C VAL A 63 19.08 -25.00 -0.23
N GLU A 64 19.55 -26.17 0.21
CA GLU A 64 20.99 -26.45 0.30
C GLU A 64 21.57 -27.13 -0.96
N GLY A 65 20.71 -27.60 -1.85
CA GLY A 65 21.14 -28.23 -3.10
C GLY A 65 20.45 -29.57 -3.38
N GLU A 66 21.11 -30.42 -4.13
CA GLU A 66 20.61 -31.76 -4.51
C GLU A 66 21.46 -32.86 -3.86
N GLU A 67 20.80 -33.86 -3.33
CA GLU A 67 21.41 -35.03 -2.74
C GLU A 67 20.64 -36.30 -3.19
N ASN A 68 21.33 -37.27 -3.83
CA ASN A 68 20.75 -38.51 -4.34
C ASN A 68 19.51 -38.32 -5.26
N GLY A 69 19.50 -37.28 -6.11
CA GLY A 69 18.39 -36.96 -7.00
C GLY A 69 17.18 -36.29 -6.31
N LEU A 70 17.33 -35.87 -5.07
CA LEU A 70 16.32 -35.14 -4.30
C LEU A 70 16.85 -33.77 -3.89
N ILE A 71 15.96 -32.78 -3.87
CA ILE A 71 16.28 -31.42 -3.40
C ILE A 71 16.25 -31.46 -1.87
N ARG A 72 17.37 -31.05 -1.26
CA ARG A 72 17.51 -30.93 0.19
C ARG A 72 17.09 -29.52 0.64
N ILE A 73 16.13 -29.48 1.56
CA ILE A 73 15.62 -28.25 2.18
C ILE A 73 15.81 -28.39 3.68
N VAL A 74 16.35 -27.37 4.33
CA VAL A 74 16.55 -27.36 5.78
C VAL A 74 15.65 -26.29 6.41
N CYS A 75 14.88 -26.68 7.42
CA CYS A 75 14.02 -25.82 8.22
C CYS A 75 14.34 -26.04 9.70
N ASP A 76 14.86 -25.02 10.37
CA ASP A 76 15.17 -25.06 11.82
C ASP A 76 16.07 -26.27 12.23
N GLY A 77 17.04 -26.62 11.35
CA GLY A 77 17.95 -27.76 11.54
C GLY A 77 17.42 -29.13 11.12
N GLU A 78 16.15 -29.24 10.74
CA GLU A 78 15.54 -30.45 10.20
C GLU A 78 15.64 -30.49 8.67
N ALA A 79 16.09 -31.62 8.10
CA ALA A 79 16.24 -31.76 6.66
C ALA A 79 15.03 -32.47 6.03
N TYR A 80 14.54 -31.90 4.95
CA TYR A 80 13.46 -32.42 4.11
C TYR A 80 14.02 -32.75 2.72
N PHE A 81 13.69 -33.89 2.17
CA PHE A 81 14.11 -34.34 0.83
C PHE A 81 12.89 -34.45 -0.08
N VAL A 82 12.87 -33.64 -1.15
CA VAL A 82 11.71 -33.53 -2.05
C VAL A 82 12.12 -33.74 -3.52
N LYS A 83 11.22 -34.30 -4.31
CA LYS A 83 11.43 -34.45 -5.76
C LYS A 83 11.26 -33.16 -6.53
N TYR A 84 10.35 -32.32 -6.08
CA TYR A 84 9.98 -31.04 -6.73
C TYR A 84 9.91 -29.94 -5.70
N LEU A 85 10.41 -28.77 -6.06
CA LEU A 85 10.32 -27.56 -5.27
C LEU A 85 9.59 -26.49 -6.07
N LEU A 86 8.53 -25.94 -5.49
CA LEU A 86 7.84 -24.75 -6.01
C LEU A 86 8.16 -23.56 -5.11
N VAL A 87 8.86 -22.57 -5.66
CA VAL A 87 9.24 -21.36 -4.92
C VAL A 87 8.15 -20.31 -5.03
N CYS A 88 7.43 -20.07 -3.94
CA CYS A 88 6.32 -19.09 -3.83
C CYS A 88 6.53 -18.16 -2.64
N THR A 89 7.74 -17.61 -2.50
CA THR A 89 8.16 -16.80 -1.34
C THR A 89 7.60 -15.37 -1.32
N GLY A 90 6.83 -14.99 -2.35
CA GLY A 90 6.23 -13.66 -2.47
C GLY A 90 7.24 -12.59 -2.88
N SER A 91 6.92 -11.35 -2.54
CA SER A 91 7.75 -10.17 -2.83
C SER A 91 7.68 -9.18 -1.67
N ASP A 92 8.69 -8.35 -1.56
CA ASP A 92 8.73 -7.26 -0.59
C ASP A 92 8.81 -5.90 -1.29
N THR A 93 8.51 -4.83 -0.55
CA THR A 93 8.59 -3.46 -1.05
C THR A 93 10.05 -3.08 -1.28
N VAL A 94 10.36 -2.63 -2.48
CA VAL A 94 11.67 -2.04 -2.80
C VAL A 94 11.65 -0.58 -2.34
N ILE A 95 12.57 -0.24 -1.43
CA ILE A 95 12.73 1.14 -0.98
C ILE A 95 13.62 1.86 -2.00
N PRO A 96 13.13 2.90 -2.69
CA PRO A 96 13.94 3.62 -3.66
C PRO A 96 15.06 4.39 -2.95
N PRO A 97 16.25 4.51 -3.58
CA PRO A 97 17.40 5.19 -3.01
C PRO A 97 17.25 6.72 -3.10
N ILE A 98 16.25 7.26 -2.42
CA ILE A 98 16.00 8.70 -2.36
C ILE A 98 16.85 9.32 -1.25
N PRO A 99 17.68 10.34 -1.55
CA PRO A 99 18.45 11.06 -0.56
C PRO A 99 17.62 11.52 0.63
N GLY A 100 18.10 11.24 1.84
CA GLY A 100 17.48 11.63 3.10
C GLY A 100 16.28 10.78 3.54
N LEU A 101 15.78 9.85 2.74
CA LEU A 101 14.63 9.01 3.09
C LEU A 101 14.88 8.17 4.35
N SER A 102 16.07 7.58 4.49
CA SER A 102 16.45 6.79 5.67
C SER A 102 16.56 7.60 6.97
N GLY A 103 16.72 8.91 6.87
CA GLY A 103 16.81 9.84 8.01
C GLY A 103 15.46 10.34 8.52
N VAL A 104 14.36 9.89 7.93
CA VAL A 104 13.01 10.33 8.30
C VAL A 104 12.09 9.13 8.50
N SER A 105 11.07 9.31 9.32
CA SER A 105 9.99 8.32 9.40
C SER A 105 9.14 8.37 8.13
N TYR A 106 9.01 7.23 7.47
CA TYR A 106 8.11 7.03 6.31
C TYR A 106 7.34 5.73 6.48
N TRP A 107 6.37 5.51 5.64
CA TRP A 107 5.61 4.26 5.56
C TRP A 107 5.84 3.57 4.23
N THR A 108 5.87 2.27 4.27
CA THR A 108 5.54 1.43 3.11
C THR A 108 4.06 1.04 3.19
N SER A 109 3.60 0.22 2.26
CA SER A 109 2.24 -0.33 2.33
C SER A 109 1.97 -1.11 3.62
N LYS A 110 3.00 -1.70 4.25
CA LYS A 110 2.87 -2.45 5.51
C LYS A 110 2.51 -1.52 6.67
N GLU A 111 3.30 -0.48 6.91
CA GLU A 111 3.05 0.49 7.97
C GLU A 111 1.75 1.27 7.74
N ALA A 112 1.44 1.58 6.48
CA ALA A 112 0.21 2.29 6.13
C ALA A 112 -1.07 1.48 6.43
N LEU A 113 -0.98 0.16 6.49
CA LEU A 113 -2.07 -0.73 6.90
C LEU A 113 -2.19 -0.87 8.43
N GLU A 114 -1.23 -0.37 9.21
CA GLU A 114 -1.17 -0.52 10.68
C GLU A 114 -1.25 0.80 11.44
N ILE A 115 -1.65 1.87 10.75
CA ILE A 115 -1.73 3.21 11.34
C ILE A 115 -2.68 3.27 12.53
N LYS A 116 -2.29 4.02 13.55
CA LYS A 116 -3.11 4.31 14.73
C LYS A 116 -3.76 5.70 14.66
N GLU A 117 -3.18 6.60 13.87
CA GLU A 117 -3.64 7.98 13.70
C GLU A 117 -3.55 8.40 12.24
N LEU A 118 -4.48 9.24 11.81
CA LEU A 118 -4.44 9.83 10.48
C LEU A 118 -3.51 11.06 10.47
N PRO A 119 -2.63 11.18 9.46
CA PRO A 119 -1.86 12.38 9.26
C PRO A 119 -2.76 13.50 8.72
N LYS A 120 -2.40 14.77 8.96
CA LYS A 120 -3.10 15.90 8.33
C LYS A 120 -2.81 15.99 6.83
N THR A 121 -1.60 15.62 6.43
CA THR A 121 -1.14 15.64 5.04
C THR A 121 -0.30 14.40 4.79
N LEU A 122 -0.50 13.76 3.64
CA LEU A 122 0.25 12.61 3.16
C LEU A 122 0.84 12.91 1.78
N VAL A 123 2.12 12.64 1.61
CA VAL A 123 2.76 12.62 0.29
C VAL A 123 2.99 11.16 -0.09
N ILE A 124 2.47 10.75 -1.22
CA ILE A 124 2.64 9.41 -1.79
C ILE A 124 3.65 9.51 -2.92
N ILE A 125 4.71 8.73 -2.83
CA ILE A 125 5.76 8.63 -3.85
C ILE A 125 5.46 7.42 -4.73
N GLY A 126 5.01 7.68 -5.93
CA GLY A 126 4.54 6.68 -6.89
C GLY A 126 3.03 6.68 -7.08
N GLY A 127 2.61 6.78 -8.34
CA GLY A 127 1.21 6.73 -8.78
C GLY A 127 0.77 5.33 -9.24
N GLY A 128 1.42 4.27 -8.76
CA GLY A 128 1.04 2.88 -9.03
C GLY A 128 -0.25 2.47 -8.31
N VAL A 129 -0.67 1.22 -8.51
CA VAL A 129 -1.94 0.68 -7.96
C VAL A 129 -2.04 0.87 -6.46
N ILE A 130 -1.01 0.47 -5.70
CA ILE A 130 -0.97 0.57 -4.25
C ILE A 130 -1.06 2.04 -3.80
N GLY A 131 -0.27 2.93 -4.43
CA GLY A 131 -0.29 4.36 -4.14
C GLY A 131 -1.67 4.98 -4.36
N MET A 132 -2.36 4.59 -5.44
CA MET A 132 -3.70 5.08 -5.76
C MET A 132 -4.78 4.55 -4.82
N GLU A 133 -4.67 3.30 -4.35
CA GLU A 133 -5.56 2.74 -3.32
C GLU A 133 -5.42 3.49 -1.99
N PHE A 134 -4.19 3.77 -1.56
CA PHE A 134 -3.95 4.58 -0.37
C PHE A 134 -4.40 6.04 -0.57
N ALA A 135 -4.17 6.63 -1.74
CA ALA A 135 -4.68 7.97 -2.05
C ALA A 135 -6.20 8.06 -1.88
N SER A 136 -6.93 7.05 -2.37
CA SER A 136 -8.37 6.94 -2.18
C SER A 136 -8.76 6.85 -0.72
N PHE A 137 -8.16 5.92 0.02
CA PHE A 137 -8.47 5.70 1.43
C PHE A 137 -8.24 6.95 2.27
N PHE A 138 -7.03 7.50 2.22
CA PHE A 138 -6.66 8.65 3.04
C PHE A 138 -7.46 9.91 2.67
N ASN A 139 -7.71 10.14 1.39
CA ASN A 139 -8.53 11.27 0.94
C ASN A 139 -9.97 11.16 1.48
N SER A 140 -10.59 9.98 1.40
CA SER A 140 -11.94 9.74 1.96
C SER A 140 -12.00 9.97 3.47
N MET A 141 -10.89 9.69 4.19
CA MET A 141 -10.75 9.96 5.62
C MET A 141 -10.43 11.41 5.96
N GLY A 142 -10.37 12.32 4.97
CA GLY A 142 -10.14 13.74 5.15
C GLY A 142 -8.67 14.15 5.23
N VAL A 143 -7.75 13.27 4.87
CA VAL A 143 -6.32 13.60 4.76
C VAL A 143 -6.06 14.35 3.46
N LYS A 144 -5.25 15.41 3.52
CA LYS A 144 -4.76 16.11 2.32
C LYS A 144 -3.69 15.25 1.64
N VAL A 145 -4.00 14.71 0.46
CA VAL A 145 -3.13 13.78 -0.27
C VAL A 145 -2.45 14.46 -1.44
N HIS A 146 -1.13 14.24 -1.55
CA HIS A 146 -0.29 14.62 -2.68
C HIS A 146 0.34 13.35 -3.26
N VAL A 147 0.22 13.15 -4.57
CA VAL A 147 0.83 12.02 -5.29
C VAL A 147 1.91 12.58 -6.20
N VAL A 148 3.14 12.08 -6.06
CA VAL A 148 4.28 12.44 -6.92
C VAL A 148 4.61 11.25 -7.81
N GLU A 149 4.51 11.45 -9.13
CA GLU A 149 4.74 10.39 -10.13
C GLU A 149 5.72 10.87 -11.20
N MET A 150 6.74 10.07 -11.46
CA MET A 150 7.76 10.37 -12.48
C MET A 150 7.23 10.23 -13.90
N MET A 151 6.27 9.34 -14.08
CA MET A 151 5.66 9.09 -15.38
C MET A 151 4.65 10.18 -15.73
N PRO A 152 4.29 10.32 -17.02
CA PRO A 152 3.31 11.29 -17.48
C PRO A 152 1.88 10.99 -17.05
N GLU A 153 1.60 9.77 -16.55
CA GLU A 153 0.29 9.37 -16.03
C GLU A 153 0.44 8.36 -14.89
N ILE A 154 -0.57 8.30 -14.00
CA ILE A 154 -0.69 7.27 -12.95
C ILE A 154 -1.00 5.91 -13.58
N LEU A 155 -0.79 4.83 -12.83
CA LEU A 155 -1.14 3.46 -13.25
C LEU A 155 -0.53 3.10 -14.61
N GLY A 156 0.78 3.31 -14.78
CA GLY A 156 1.48 3.21 -16.07
C GLY A 156 1.35 1.88 -16.83
N VAL A 157 0.84 0.83 -16.19
CA VAL A 157 0.53 -0.47 -16.80
C VAL A 157 -0.90 -0.56 -17.36
N MET A 158 -1.73 0.44 -17.11
CA MET A 158 -3.11 0.51 -17.56
C MET A 158 -3.27 1.42 -18.79
N ASP A 159 -4.43 1.33 -19.40
CA ASP A 159 -4.82 2.24 -20.47
C ASP A 159 -4.80 3.71 -19.99
N LYS A 160 -4.21 4.59 -20.82
CA LYS A 160 -4.02 6.01 -20.47
C LYS A 160 -5.32 6.78 -20.32
N GLU A 161 -6.35 6.46 -21.08
CA GLU A 161 -7.65 7.12 -20.99
C GLU A 161 -8.31 6.77 -19.65
N THR A 162 -8.34 5.50 -19.31
CA THR A 162 -8.86 5.00 -18.02
C THR A 162 -8.09 5.59 -16.83
N SER A 163 -6.75 5.63 -16.89
CA SER A 163 -5.90 6.23 -15.87
C SER A 163 -6.17 7.73 -15.71
N GLY A 164 -6.30 8.45 -16.83
CA GLY A 164 -6.62 9.87 -16.85
C GLY A 164 -8.01 10.17 -16.26
N MET A 165 -9.01 9.33 -16.55
CA MET A 165 -10.34 9.44 -15.94
C MET A 165 -10.30 9.26 -14.43
N LEU A 166 -9.60 8.25 -13.94
CA LEU A 166 -9.45 8.00 -12.50
C LEU A 166 -8.72 9.15 -11.81
N ARG A 167 -7.62 9.63 -12.40
CA ARG A 167 -6.88 10.79 -11.87
C ARG A 167 -7.76 12.05 -11.80
N ALA A 168 -8.54 12.32 -12.86
CA ALA A 168 -9.45 13.45 -12.87
C ALA A 168 -10.51 13.35 -11.77
N GLU A 169 -11.05 12.16 -11.53
CA GLU A 169 -12.00 11.93 -10.45
C GLU A 169 -11.38 12.15 -9.06
N TYR A 170 -10.16 11.67 -8.83
CA TYR A 170 -9.45 11.89 -7.56
C TYR A 170 -9.05 13.35 -7.38
N ALA A 171 -8.69 14.06 -8.45
CA ALA A 171 -8.42 15.50 -8.40
C ALA A 171 -9.65 16.31 -8.00
N LYS A 172 -10.85 15.97 -8.52
CA LYS A 172 -12.12 16.57 -8.08
C LYS A 172 -12.40 16.36 -6.59
N ARG A 173 -11.91 15.25 -6.03
CA ARG A 173 -12.02 14.92 -4.62
C ARG A 173 -10.93 15.58 -3.75
N GLY A 174 -10.03 16.36 -4.35
CA GLY A 174 -8.99 17.13 -3.67
C GLY A 174 -7.62 16.47 -3.56
N VAL A 175 -7.39 15.34 -4.25
CA VAL A 175 -6.03 14.77 -4.38
C VAL A 175 -5.23 15.63 -5.35
N THR A 176 -4.01 16.00 -4.96
CA THR A 176 -3.10 16.79 -5.81
C THR A 176 -2.09 15.87 -6.47
N PHE A 177 -1.97 15.94 -7.79
CA PHE A 177 -1.02 15.14 -8.57
C PHE A 177 0.13 15.98 -9.11
N TYR A 178 1.35 15.44 -9.01
CA TYR A 178 2.57 15.97 -9.60
C TYR A 178 3.10 14.92 -10.57
N LEU A 179 2.68 15.00 -11.83
CA LEU A 179 3.12 14.11 -12.91
C LEU A 179 4.38 14.66 -13.59
N ASN A 180 5.14 13.77 -14.27
CA ASN A 180 6.46 14.10 -14.82
C ASN A 180 7.37 14.74 -13.76
N THR A 181 7.27 14.28 -12.50
CA THR A 181 7.90 14.91 -11.35
C THR A 181 8.69 13.88 -10.56
N LYS A 182 9.96 14.14 -10.34
CA LYS A 182 10.88 13.28 -9.59
C LYS A 182 10.96 13.76 -8.14
N VAL A 183 10.99 12.82 -7.20
CA VAL A 183 11.42 13.11 -5.82
C VAL A 183 12.94 13.06 -5.81
N VAL A 184 13.58 14.16 -5.42
CA VAL A 184 15.04 14.29 -5.40
C VAL A 184 15.62 14.21 -3.99
N GLU A 185 14.83 14.54 -2.97
CA GLU A 185 15.23 14.46 -1.57
C GLU A 185 14.00 14.34 -0.65
N VAL A 186 14.17 13.68 0.49
CA VAL A 186 13.20 13.71 1.61
C VAL A 186 13.94 14.16 2.87
N ASN A 187 13.39 15.17 3.56
CA ASN A 187 14.00 15.70 4.78
C ASN A 187 12.94 16.00 5.86
N ALA A 188 13.35 16.51 7.01
CA ALA A 188 12.46 16.82 8.13
C ALA A 188 11.35 17.84 7.78
N HIS A 189 11.56 18.67 6.76
CA HIS A 189 10.61 19.72 6.35
C HIS A 189 9.62 19.23 5.28
N GLY A 190 9.97 18.20 4.51
CA GLY A 190 9.10 17.68 3.46
C GLY A 190 9.79 16.83 2.41
N VAL A 191 9.12 16.77 1.27
CA VAL A 191 9.57 16.06 0.07
C VAL A 191 9.98 17.12 -0.96
N VAL A 192 11.23 17.08 -1.39
CA VAL A 192 11.77 17.93 -2.44
C VAL A 192 11.49 17.27 -3.78
N ILE A 193 10.80 17.96 -4.64
CA ILE A 193 10.42 17.48 -5.97
C ILE A 193 11.05 18.33 -7.06
N GLU A 194 11.35 17.70 -8.17
CA GLU A 194 11.87 18.35 -9.37
C GLU A 194 10.99 18.05 -10.58
N LYS A 195 10.59 19.12 -11.27
CA LYS A 195 9.90 19.04 -12.55
C LYS A 195 10.53 20.03 -13.54
N GLU A 196 10.96 19.54 -14.70
CA GLU A 196 11.56 20.38 -15.77
C GLU A 196 12.70 21.28 -15.25
N GLY A 197 13.56 20.73 -14.39
CA GLY A 197 14.68 21.47 -13.78
C GLY A 197 14.29 22.46 -12.67
N LYS A 198 13.00 22.58 -12.35
CA LYS A 198 12.52 23.42 -11.25
C LYS A 198 12.33 22.59 -10.00
N VAL A 199 12.99 22.99 -8.93
CA VAL A 199 12.93 22.33 -7.61
C VAL A 199 11.92 23.05 -6.72
N SER A 200 11.10 22.30 -6.01
CA SER A 200 10.13 22.83 -5.04
C SER A 200 9.98 21.88 -3.84
N LEU A 201 9.53 22.43 -2.71
CA LEU A 201 9.34 21.69 -1.47
C LEU A 201 7.84 21.46 -1.21
N LEU A 202 7.43 20.21 -1.17
CA LEU A 202 6.13 19.81 -0.62
C LEU A 202 6.26 19.67 0.89
N LYS A 203 5.72 20.64 1.64
CA LYS A 203 5.79 20.64 3.10
C LYS A 203 5.06 19.42 3.68
N ARG A 204 5.76 18.65 4.47
CA ARG A 204 5.27 17.47 5.17
C ARG A 204 4.78 17.85 6.57
N ARG A 205 3.58 17.40 6.94
CA ARG A 205 3.12 17.44 8.35
C ARG A 205 2.87 16.01 8.86
N LYS A 206 3.79 15.10 8.75
CA LYS A 206 4.00 13.83 9.44
C LYS A 206 4.24 12.57 8.62
N SER A 207 3.85 12.35 7.36
CA SER A 207 4.09 11.04 6.75
C SER A 207 4.35 11.11 5.24
N CYS A 208 5.26 10.24 4.79
CA CYS A 208 5.53 9.95 3.39
C CYS A 208 5.26 8.45 3.19
N LEU A 209 4.54 8.08 2.16
CA LEU A 209 4.30 6.71 1.74
C LEU A 209 5.17 6.45 0.49
N VAL A 210 5.92 5.36 0.52
CA VAL A 210 6.81 4.93 -0.56
C VAL A 210 6.33 3.61 -1.14
#